data_be5fb3ec87f0aa6ebeef5a8427a94576
#
_entry.id   be5fb3ec87f0aa6ebeef5a8427a94576
#
_cell.length_a   1.000
_cell.length_b   1.000
_cell.length_c   1.000
_cell.angle_alpha   90.00
_cell.angle_beta   90.00
_cell.angle_gamma   90.00
#
_symmetry.space_group_name_H-M   'P 1'
#
loop_
_entity.id
_entity.type
_entity.pdbx_description
1 polymer ?
#
loop_
_entity_poly.entity_id
_entity_poly.type
_entity_poly.pdbx_seq_one_letter_code
_entity_poly.pdbx_strand_id
1 'polypeptide(L)'
;MDQFDKKARAAVENLLFQCAEGTPGDTLLIVHENLGHDYYDANLHRLISNHATALGFLVELFPIEFDPDVKAPSAELIKATSSADHTLFVARLGDQIRFRTDTQNNNKIISYAIDSDTLASEFGIADYKGFEALKVTINNLMMKALSLIHI
;
A
#
# COMPACT_ATOMS: atom_id res chain seq x y z
N MET A 1 22.45 -10.84 -5.37
CA MET A 1 21.47 -9.76 -5.08
C MET A 1 22.22 -8.44 -5.09
N ASP A 2 21.93 -7.58 -6.03
CA ASP A 2 22.56 -6.25 -6.12
C ASP A 2 22.03 -5.30 -5.03
N GLN A 3 22.55 -4.07 -4.99
CA GLN A 3 22.17 -3.11 -3.95
C GLN A 3 20.73 -2.62 -4.10
N PHE A 4 20.26 -2.49 -5.35
CA PHE A 4 18.89 -2.10 -5.65
C PHE A 4 17.90 -3.15 -5.14
N ASP A 5 18.14 -4.43 -5.47
CA ASP A 5 17.30 -5.54 -5.06
C ASP A 5 17.22 -5.68 -3.53
N LYS A 6 18.33 -5.43 -2.81
CA LYS A 6 18.35 -5.38 -1.34
C LYS A 6 17.46 -4.28 -0.79
N LYS A 7 17.52 -3.06 -1.36
CA LYS A 7 16.67 -1.94 -0.94
C LYS A 7 15.20 -2.19 -1.27
N ALA A 8 14.90 -2.70 -2.46
CA ALA A 8 13.53 -3.06 -2.86
C ALA A 8 12.95 -4.10 -1.90
N ARG A 9 13.71 -5.14 -1.56
CA ARG A 9 13.31 -6.14 -0.58
C ARG A 9 13.03 -5.51 0.79
N ALA A 10 13.95 -4.70 1.30
CA ALA A 10 13.78 -4.03 2.59
C ALA A 10 12.54 -3.12 2.62
N ALA A 11 12.24 -2.44 1.49
CA ALA A 11 11.04 -1.62 1.37
C ALA A 11 9.76 -2.48 1.40
N VAL A 12 9.74 -3.62 0.72
CA VAL A 12 8.60 -4.55 0.78
C VAL A 12 8.46 -5.17 2.17
N GLU A 13 9.56 -5.52 2.84
CA GLU A 13 9.55 -5.96 4.26
C GLU A 13 8.92 -4.89 5.16
N ASN A 14 9.34 -3.63 5.03
CA ASN A 14 8.82 -2.51 5.80
C ASN A 14 7.31 -2.31 5.54
N LEU A 15 6.91 -2.33 4.27
CA LEU A 15 5.52 -2.18 3.86
C LEU A 15 4.63 -3.28 4.46
N LEU A 16 5.06 -4.54 4.36
CA LEU A 16 4.22 -5.67 4.74
C LEU A 16 4.25 -5.95 6.25
N PHE A 17 5.42 -5.90 6.90
CA PHE A 17 5.52 -6.24 8.32
C PHE A 17 5.31 -5.05 9.25
N GLN A 18 5.70 -3.83 8.84
CA GLN A 18 5.60 -2.67 9.73
C GLN A 18 4.33 -1.85 9.45
N CYS A 19 3.99 -1.61 8.18
CA CYS A 19 2.82 -0.80 7.83
C CYS A 19 1.53 -1.61 7.81
N ALA A 20 1.58 -2.83 7.27
CA ALA A 20 0.42 -3.71 7.17
C ALA A 20 0.25 -4.66 8.37
N GLU A 21 1.25 -4.80 9.23
CA GLU A 21 1.29 -5.75 10.35
C GLU A 21 1.05 -7.21 9.90
N GLY A 22 1.41 -7.51 8.63
CA GLY A 22 1.24 -8.84 8.04
C GLY A 22 2.22 -9.87 8.59
N THR A 23 1.90 -11.13 8.39
CA THR A 23 2.72 -12.27 8.81
C THR A 23 2.91 -13.26 7.66
N PRO A 24 4.03 -14.02 7.62
CA PRO A 24 4.20 -15.07 6.64
C PRO A 24 3.04 -16.08 6.67
N GLY A 25 2.49 -16.40 5.50
CA GLY A 25 1.30 -17.22 5.34
C GLY A 25 0.03 -16.44 5.06
N ASP A 26 0.01 -15.12 5.32
CA ASP A 26 -1.12 -14.27 4.99
C ASP A 26 -1.29 -14.15 3.47
N THR A 27 -2.53 -13.97 3.06
CA THR A 27 -2.89 -13.71 1.66
C THR A 27 -2.76 -12.22 1.35
N LEU A 28 -2.00 -11.89 0.30
CA LEU A 28 -1.79 -10.54 -0.19
C LEU A 28 -2.37 -10.39 -1.60
N LEU A 29 -3.44 -9.62 -1.73
CA LEU A 29 -3.98 -9.20 -3.01
C LEU A 29 -3.26 -7.92 -3.48
N ILE A 30 -2.60 -7.96 -4.62
CA ILE A 30 -2.00 -6.77 -5.25
C ILE A 30 -2.89 -6.33 -6.40
N VAL A 31 -3.62 -5.24 -6.20
CA VAL A 31 -4.43 -4.60 -7.24
C VAL A 31 -3.53 -3.64 -8.03
N HIS A 32 -3.42 -3.85 -9.34
CA HIS A 32 -2.56 -3.04 -10.19
C HIS A 32 -3.26 -2.59 -11.47
N GLU A 33 -2.86 -1.45 -12.00
CA GLU A 33 -3.35 -0.98 -13.28
C GLU A 33 -2.74 -1.76 -14.44
N ASN A 34 -3.56 -2.05 -15.47
CA ASN A 34 -3.07 -2.59 -16.72
C ASN A 34 -2.16 -1.58 -17.43
N LEU A 35 -1.25 -2.11 -18.26
CA LEU A 35 -0.33 -1.30 -19.06
C LEU A 35 -1.10 -0.37 -20.01
N GLY A 36 -0.66 0.88 -20.12
CA GLY A 36 -1.21 1.83 -21.08
C GLY A 36 -1.52 3.23 -20.52
N HIS A 37 -1.41 3.43 -19.22
CA HIS A 37 -1.66 4.73 -18.58
C HIS A 37 -0.40 5.40 -18.00
N ASP A 38 0.76 4.75 -18.05
CA ASP A 38 2.11 5.23 -17.69
C ASP A 38 2.19 5.97 -16.32
N TYR A 39 1.25 5.71 -15.40
CA TYR A 39 1.27 6.31 -14.07
C TYR A 39 2.13 5.50 -13.11
N TYR A 40 1.97 4.16 -13.11
CA TYR A 40 2.82 3.24 -12.37
C TYR A 40 3.78 2.54 -13.31
N ASP A 41 5.01 2.30 -12.85
CA ASP A 41 5.96 1.42 -13.57
C ASP A 41 5.34 0.05 -13.81
N ALA A 42 5.39 -0.38 -15.05
CA ALA A 42 4.85 -1.65 -15.53
C ALA A 42 5.31 -2.89 -14.72
N ASN A 43 6.48 -2.82 -14.09
CA ASN A 43 7.09 -3.91 -13.35
C ASN A 43 6.96 -3.78 -11.83
N LEU A 44 6.48 -2.64 -11.31
CA LEU A 44 6.43 -2.37 -9.87
C LEU A 44 5.63 -3.45 -9.11
N HIS A 45 4.44 -3.80 -9.58
CA HIS A 45 3.61 -4.82 -8.95
C HIS A 45 4.28 -6.20 -8.95
N ARG A 46 5.05 -6.53 -10.01
CA ARG A 46 5.81 -7.79 -10.09
C ARG A 46 7.00 -7.80 -9.14
N LEU A 47 7.72 -6.69 -9.03
CA LEU A 47 8.81 -6.54 -8.08
C LEU A 47 8.31 -6.76 -6.65
N ILE A 48 7.22 -6.11 -6.28
CA ILE A 48 6.58 -6.27 -4.96
C ILE A 48 6.13 -7.72 -4.76
N SER A 49 5.43 -8.32 -5.74
CA SER A 49 4.95 -9.70 -5.69
C SER A 49 6.09 -10.70 -5.45
N ASN A 50 7.20 -10.55 -6.19
CA ASN A 50 8.35 -11.44 -6.06
C ASN A 50 8.96 -11.39 -4.65
N HIS A 51 9.16 -10.19 -4.11
CA HIS A 51 9.68 -10.03 -2.76
C HIS A 51 8.69 -10.50 -1.70
N ALA A 52 7.40 -10.18 -1.83
CA ALA A 52 6.36 -10.62 -0.90
C ALA A 52 6.26 -12.16 -0.85
N THR A 53 6.31 -12.82 -2.01
CA THR A 53 6.36 -14.30 -2.09
C THR A 53 7.61 -14.86 -1.42
N ALA A 54 8.77 -14.23 -1.63
CA ALA A 54 10.01 -14.63 -0.97
C ALA A 54 10.01 -14.39 0.56
N LEU A 55 9.12 -13.52 1.04
CA LEU A 55 8.87 -13.26 2.47
C LEU A 55 7.82 -14.19 3.08
N GLY A 56 7.21 -15.06 2.26
CA GLY A 56 6.27 -16.08 2.70
C GLY A 56 4.80 -15.71 2.58
N PHE A 57 4.45 -14.59 1.92
CA PHE A 57 3.06 -14.25 1.63
C PHE A 57 2.50 -15.07 0.47
N LEU A 58 1.19 -15.35 0.51
CA LEU A 58 0.44 -15.95 -0.59
C LEU A 58 -0.10 -14.83 -1.48
N VAL A 59 0.60 -14.56 -2.59
CA VAL A 59 0.32 -13.37 -3.42
C VAL A 59 -0.62 -13.69 -4.57
N GLU A 60 -1.66 -12.87 -4.73
CA GLU A 60 -2.54 -12.83 -5.89
C GLU A 60 -2.44 -11.47 -6.57
N LEU A 61 -2.37 -11.46 -7.91
CA LEU A 61 -2.37 -10.23 -8.72
C LEU A 61 -3.76 -10.01 -9.31
N PHE A 62 -4.30 -8.81 -9.14
CA PHE A 62 -5.61 -8.41 -9.66
C PHE A 62 -5.46 -7.21 -10.59
N PRO A 63 -5.48 -7.41 -11.91
CA PRO A 63 -5.38 -6.33 -12.87
C PRO A 63 -6.69 -5.56 -12.97
N ILE A 64 -6.60 -4.23 -13.08
CA ILE A 64 -7.74 -3.34 -13.30
C ILE A 64 -7.43 -2.35 -14.42
N GLU A 65 -8.49 -1.86 -15.07
CA GLU A 65 -8.40 -0.69 -15.94
C GLU A 65 -8.62 0.58 -15.11
N PHE A 66 -7.90 1.64 -15.45
CA PHE A 66 -8.11 2.95 -14.82
C PHE A 66 -9.38 3.60 -15.37
N ASP A 67 -10.28 3.96 -14.46
CA ASP A 67 -11.46 4.77 -14.74
C ASP A 67 -11.47 6.01 -13.83
N PRO A 68 -11.30 7.23 -14.38
CA PRO A 68 -11.30 8.45 -13.58
C PRO A 68 -12.63 8.74 -12.89
N ASP A 69 -13.73 8.23 -13.45
CA ASP A 69 -15.10 8.47 -12.98
C ASP A 69 -15.63 7.34 -12.08
N VAL A 70 -14.78 6.36 -11.72
CA VAL A 70 -15.19 5.22 -10.89
C VAL A 70 -15.73 5.71 -9.54
N LYS A 71 -16.93 5.27 -9.20
CA LYS A 71 -17.58 5.60 -7.92
C LYS A 71 -17.59 4.44 -6.93
N ALA A 72 -17.39 3.22 -7.43
CA ALA A 72 -17.36 2.02 -6.62
C ALA A 72 -16.48 0.94 -7.25
N PRO A 73 -15.81 0.10 -6.45
CA PRO A 73 -15.11 -1.07 -6.97
C PRO A 73 -16.09 -2.04 -7.65
N SER A 74 -15.58 -2.83 -8.60
CA SER A 74 -16.38 -3.91 -9.19
C SER A 74 -16.74 -4.98 -8.15
N ALA A 75 -17.83 -5.73 -8.40
CA ALA A 75 -18.23 -6.83 -7.52
C ALA A 75 -17.13 -7.91 -7.39
N GLU A 76 -16.37 -8.13 -8.46
CA GLU A 76 -15.24 -9.05 -8.48
C GLU A 76 -14.12 -8.58 -7.57
N LEU A 77 -13.76 -7.29 -7.63
CA LEU A 77 -12.74 -6.71 -6.76
C LEU A 77 -13.20 -6.74 -5.29
N ILE A 78 -14.46 -6.41 -5.00
CA ILE A 78 -15.02 -6.51 -3.64
C ILE A 78 -14.88 -7.94 -3.10
N LYS A 79 -15.20 -8.94 -3.92
CA LYS A 79 -15.05 -10.35 -3.55
C LYS A 79 -13.58 -10.71 -3.30
N ALA A 80 -12.68 -10.33 -4.20
CA ALA A 80 -11.25 -10.60 -4.06
C ALA A 80 -10.67 -9.95 -2.78
N THR A 81 -10.98 -8.67 -2.54
CA THR A 81 -10.53 -7.95 -1.34
C THR A 81 -11.08 -8.56 -0.05
N SER A 82 -12.30 -9.10 -0.08
CA SER A 82 -12.91 -9.75 1.10
C SER A 82 -12.30 -11.12 1.42
N SER A 83 -11.61 -11.73 0.46
CA SER A 83 -10.99 -13.05 0.61
C SER A 83 -9.51 -12.98 1.00
N ALA A 84 -8.89 -11.80 0.92
CA ALA A 84 -7.49 -11.59 1.25
C ALA A 84 -7.32 -10.98 2.64
N ASP A 85 -6.24 -11.33 3.34
CA ASP A 85 -5.89 -10.72 4.64
C ASP A 85 -5.42 -9.28 4.45
N HIS A 86 -4.70 -9.01 3.36
CA HIS A 86 -4.19 -7.69 3.00
C HIS A 86 -4.47 -7.37 1.54
N THR A 87 -4.78 -6.12 1.24
CA THR A 87 -4.91 -5.62 -0.14
C THR A 87 -4.00 -4.42 -0.36
N LEU A 88 -3.03 -4.58 -1.25
CA LEU A 88 -2.14 -3.51 -1.68
C LEU A 88 -2.61 -2.94 -3.02
N PHE A 89 -2.84 -1.63 -3.06
CA PHE A 89 -3.17 -0.91 -4.28
C PHE A 89 -1.91 -0.27 -4.88
N VAL A 90 -1.49 -0.79 -6.03
CA VAL A 90 -0.56 -0.18 -6.98
C VAL A 90 -1.41 0.33 -8.14
N ALA A 91 -2.41 1.11 -7.80
CA ALA A 91 -3.47 1.59 -8.68
C ALA A 91 -4.11 2.85 -8.10
N ARG A 92 -4.44 3.81 -8.97
CA ARG A 92 -5.13 5.07 -8.59
C ARG A 92 -6.51 4.82 -7.97
N LEU A 93 -7.11 3.68 -8.27
CA LEU A 93 -8.36 3.25 -7.64
C LEU A 93 -8.26 3.23 -6.11
N GLY A 94 -7.10 2.85 -5.54
CA GLY A 94 -6.90 2.85 -4.09
C GLY A 94 -7.21 4.20 -3.45
N ASP A 95 -6.76 5.29 -4.09
CA ASP A 95 -7.01 6.66 -3.65
C ASP A 95 -8.48 7.07 -3.82
N GLN A 96 -9.10 6.67 -4.94
CA GLN A 96 -10.50 6.97 -5.25
C GLN A 96 -11.48 6.34 -4.24
N ILE A 97 -11.13 5.16 -3.71
CA ILE A 97 -12.00 4.40 -2.80
C ILE A 97 -11.52 4.40 -1.34
N ARG A 98 -10.47 5.13 -0.98
CA ARG A 98 -9.83 5.08 0.35
C ARG A 98 -10.76 5.38 1.53
N PHE A 99 -11.77 6.22 1.32
CA PHE A 99 -12.75 6.60 2.35
C PHE A 99 -14.02 5.74 2.36
N ARG A 100 -14.12 4.75 1.50
CA ARG A 100 -15.29 3.87 1.47
C ARG A 100 -15.19 2.83 2.59
N THR A 101 -16.34 2.60 3.22
CA THR A 101 -16.50 1.64 4.33
C THR A 101 -17.14 0.32 3.91
N ASP A 102 -17.67 0.25 2.70
CA ASP A 102 -18.36 -0.93 2.16
C ASP A 102 -17.43 -2.05 1.66
N THR A 103 -16.14 -1.78 1.58
CA THR A 103 -15.11 -2.79 1.35
C THR A 103 -14.57 -3.25 2.71
N GLN A 104 -15.37 -4.06 3.44
CA GLN A 104 -15.06 -4.41 4.82
C GLN A 104 -13.96 -5.47 4.95
N ASN A 105 -13.20 -5.33 6.01
CA ASN A 105 -12.45 -6.33 6.80
C ASN A 105 -11.07 -6.76 6.34
N ASN A 106 -10.40 -6.09 5.42
CA ASN A 106 -8.98 -6.36 5.28
C ASN A 106 -8.14 -5.09 5.40
N ASN A 107 -6.89 -5.30 5.72
CA ASN A 107 -5.91 -4.24 5.81
C ASN A 107 -5.62 -3.70 4.39
N LYS A 108 -6.10 -2.47 4.11
CA LYS A 108 -5.90 -1.81 2.82
C LYS A 108 -4.66 -0.94 2.88
N ILE A 109 -3.76 -1.19 1.96
CA ILE A 109 -2.50 -0.48 1.83
C ILE A 109 -2.54 0.27 0.50
N ILE A 110 -2.22 1.54 0.51
CA ILE A 110 -2.08 2.36 -0.70
C ILE A 110 -0.61 2.73 -0.81
N SER A 111 0.05 2.24 -1.87
CA SER A 111 1.42 2.60 -2.14
C SER A 111 1.48 3.91 -2.93
N TYR A 112 2.27 4.86 -2.44
CA TYR A 112 2.59 6.09 -3.15
C TYR A 112 3.93 6.00 -3.92
N ALA A 113 4.62 4.86 -3.87
CA ALA A 113 5.70 4.58 -4.79
C ALA A 113 5.11 4.26 -6.16
N ILE A 114 5.40 5.09 -7.16
CA ILE A 114 4.89 4.93 -8.53
C ILE A 114 5.82 4.13 -9.41
N ASP A 115 7.06 3.96 -9.00
CA ASP A 115 8.09 3.20 -9.70
C ASP A 115 9.00 2.43 -8.74
N SER A 116 9.79 1.56 -9.32
CA SER A 116 10.70 0.69 -8.59
C SER A 116 11.83 1.46 -7.88
N ASP A 117 12.28 2.57 -8.44
CA ASP A 117 13.33 3.41 -7.85
C ASP A 117 12.81 4.14 -6.61
N THR A 118 11.58 4.66 -6.66
CA THR A 118 10.92 5.29 -5.51
C THR A 118 10.70 4.27 -4.40
N LEU A 119 10.26 3.05 -4.73
CA LEU A 119 10.11 1.98 -3.75
C LEU A 119 11.44 1.62 -3.08
N ALA A 120 12.52 1.47 -3.87
CA ALA A 120 13.86 1.11 -3.39
C ALA A 120 14.66 2.31 -2.84
N SER A 121 14.03 3.45 -2.63
CA SER A 121 14.66 4.65 -2.07
C SER A 121 14.60 4.68 -0.54
N GLU A 122 15.20 5.72 0.06
CA GLU A 122 15.10 5.99 1.50
C GLU A 122 13.64 6.19 1.97
N PHE A 123 12.74 6.57 1.06
CA PHE A 123 11.30 6.64 1.36
C PHE A 123 10.71 5.26 1.67
N GLY A 124 10.99 4.25 0.84
CA GLY A 124 10.45 2.90 1.03
C GLY A 124 11.01 2.18 2.25
N ILE A 125 12.25 2.49 2.65
CA ILE A 125 12.93 1.87 3.82
C ILE A 125 12.86 2.72 5.08
N ALA A 126 12.11 3.83 5.05
CA ALA A 126 12.00 4.75 6.19
C ALA A 126 11.39 4.06 7.42
N ASP A 127 11.87 4.44 8.61
CA ASP A 127 11.39 3.88 9.88
C ASP A 127 9.93 4.26 10.14
N TYR A 128 9.03 3.32 9.93
CA TYR A 128 7.59 3.51 10.15
C TYR A 128 7.26 3.91 11.59
N LYS A 129 7.93 3.31 12.57
CA LYS A 129 7.69 3.64 14.00
C LYS A 129 8.12 5.08 14.32
N GLY A 130 9.20 5.55 13.71
CA GLY A 130 9.62 6.94 13.81
C GLY A 130 8.59 7.89 13.23
N PHE A 131 8.00 7.58 12.08
CA PHE A 131 6.91 8.35 11.49
C PHE A 131 5.64 8.37 12.35
N GLU A 132 5.23 7.23 12.90
CA GLU A 132 4.08 7.15 13.81
C GLU A 132 4.31 7.99 15.08
N ALA A 133 5.48 7.92 15.69
CA ALA A 133 5.82 8.75 16.85
C ALA A 133 5.80 10.25 16.51
N LEU A 134 6.33 10.63 15.35
CA LEU A 134 6.29 12.01 14.87
C LEU A 134 4.84 12.49 14.64
N LYS A 135 4.03 11.69 13.97
CA LYS A 135 2.61 11.96 13.71
C LYS A 135 1.83 12.17 15.02
N VAL A 136 2.00 11.28 16.00
CA VAL A 136 1.37 11.40 17.31
C VAL A 136 1.81 12.69 18.00
N THR A 137 3.10 13.03 17.94
CA THR A 137 3.64 14.25 18.55
C THR A 137 3.04 15.50 17.90
N ILE A 138 3.00 15.57 16.56
CA ILE A 138 2.41 16.68 15.81
C ILE A 138 0.92 16.82 16.15
N ASN A 139 0.16 15.73 16.11
CA ASN A 139 -1.27 15.75 16.42
C ASN A 139 -1.53 16.26 17.85
N ASN A 140 -0.75 15.83 18.84
CA ASN A 140 -0.87 16.30 20.21
C ASN A 140 -0.57 17.79 20.35
N LEU A 141 0.41 18.31 19.63
CA LEU A 141 0.73 19.73 19.59
C LEU A 141 -0.40 20.54 18.94
N MET A 142 -0.93 20.07 17.83
CA MET A 142 -2.06 20.70 17.13
C MET A 142 -3.32 20.74 18.00
N MET A 143 -3.66 19.64 18.67
CA MET A 143 -4.81 19.59 19.58
C MET A 143 -4.66 20.56 20.75
N LYS A 144 -3.46 20.70 21.33
CA LYS A 144 -3.18 21.68 22.35
C LYS A 144 -3.34 23.13 21.84
N ALA A 145 -2.82 23.41 20.64
CA ALA A 145 -2.95 24.73 20.02
C ALA A 145 -4.41 25.08 19.72
N LEU A 146 -5.20 24.15 19.19
CA LEU A 146 -6.63 24.33 18.91
C LEU A 146 -7.43 24.57 20.19
N SER A 147 -7.12 23.87 21.28
CA SER A 147 -7.80 24.07 22.55
C SER A 147 -7.59 25.47 23.16
N LEU A 148 -6.46 26.12 22.82
CA LEU A 148 -6.18 27.52 23.27
C LEU A 148 -6.93 28.58 22.43
N ILE A 149 -7.43 28.22 21.24
CA ILE A 149 -8.16 29.15 20.36
C ILE A 149 -9.65 29.22 20.74
N HIS A 150 -10.16 28.24 21.48
CA HIS A 150 -11.57 28.12 21.87
C HIS A 150 -11.86 28.63 23.29
N ILE A 151 -10.98 29.45 23.90
CA ILE A 151 -11.21 30.12 25.18
C ILE A 151 -11.65 31.54 24.93
#